data_fede386b21e09c5ddd1bddf74f8f0c8f
#
_entry.id   fede386b21e09c5ddd1bddf74f8f0c8f
#
_cell.length_a   1.000
_cell.length_b   1.000
_cell.length_c   1.000
_cell.angle_alpha   90.00
_cell.angle_beta   90.00
_cell.angle_gamma   90.00
#
_symmetry.space_group_name_H-M   'P 1'
#
loop_
_entity.id
_entity.type
_entity.pdbx_description
1 polymer ?
#
loop_
_entity_poly.entity_id
_entity_poly.type
_entity_poly.pdbx_seq_one_letter_code
_entity_poly.pdbx_strand_id
1 'polypeptide(L)'
;MPSLIWHERIMSDLSGSLDRLGFLPRGWRYRIVSAALGRQSRYFRTHGFRIVDIEPGRVSILAGNRRHLRNRAGGIHSMAASLAGEYAAALVVAQHLARGAKLVVKAVQADFRKPLRGDIHAHASIDATQIVAVSGSTEGRARIAMRVVDASGTVPIRGHVDVVWRSSSRADGLL
;
A
#
# COMPACT_ATOMS: atom_id res chain seq x y z
N MET A 1 3.63 -3.71 -24.52
CA MET A 1 2.86 -4.01 -23.31
C MET A 1 3.07 -2.85 -22.35
N PRO A 2 2.09 -1.98 -22.08
CA PRO A 2 2.27 -0.92 -21.10
C PRO A 2 2.33 -1.59 -19.72
N SER A 3 3.51 -1.52 -19.11
CA SER A 3 3.74 -1.90 -17.72
C SER A 3 2.81 -1.08 -16.83
N LEU A 4 2.13 -1.73 -15.89
CA LEU A 4 1.44 -1.09 -14.77
C LEU A 4 2.49 -0.32 -13.92
N ILE A 5 2.84 0.86 -14.40
CA ILE A 5 3.72 1.79 -13.69
C ILE A 5 2.82 2.50 -12.68
N TRP A 6 2.86 2.05 -11.44
CA TRP A 6 2.28 2.76 -10.31
C TRP A 6 2.98 4.12 -10.20
N HIS A 7 2.20 5.18 -10.26
CA HIS A 7 2.60 6.56 -10.42
C HIS A 7 3.72 7.06 -9.51
N GLU A 8 4.76 7.55 -10.14
CA GLU A 8 6.11 7.82 -9.67
C GLU A 8 6.28 8.94 -8.62
N ARG A 9 5.27 9.76 -8.32
CA ARG A 9 5.53 11.00 -7.56
C ARG A 9 5.26 10.97 -6.06
N ILE A 10 4.23 10.28 -5.56
CA ILE A 10 3.96 10.25 -4.10
C ILE A 10 4.65 9.08 -3.43
N MET A 11 4.74 7.94 -4.11
CA MET A 11 5.44 6.79 -3.57
C MET A 11 6.94 7.06 -3.38
N SER A 12 7.53 7.95 -4.17
CA SER A 12 8.96 8.27 -4.11
C SER A 12 9.35 9.32 -3.06
N ASP A 13 8.41 9.95 -2.35
CA ASP A 13 8.70 10.93 -1.28
C ASP A 13 7.67 10.80 -0.13
N LEU A 14 7.25 9.57 0.18
CA LEU A 14 6.25 9.34 1.22
C LEU A 14 6.78 9.71 2.59
N SER A 15 8.01 9.33 2.92
CA SER A 15 8.69 9.68 4.18
C SER A 15 8.82 11.20 4.34
N GLY A 16 9.38 11.88 3.35
CA GLY A 16 9.53 13.33 3.39
C GLY A 16 8.19 14.08 3.44
N SER A 17 7.13 13.52 2.87
CA SER A 17 5.78 14.09 2.97
C SER A 17 5.19 13.91 4.37
N LEU A 18 5.42 12.78 5.02
CA LEU A 18 4.99 12.53 6.40
C LEU A 18 5.74 13.42 7.40
N ASP A 19 7.05 13.62 7.19
CA ASP A 19 7.89 14.50 8.02
C ASP A 19 7.43 15.95 7.95
N ARG A 20 7.14 16.46 6.75
CA ARG A 20 6.61 17.82 6.55
C ARG A 20 5.25 18.04 7.22
N LEU A 21 4.45 17.00 7.37
CA LEU A 21 3.17 17.04 8.05
C LEU A 21 3.29 16.74 9.55
N GLY A 22 4.53 16.65 10.08
CA GLY A 22 4.83 16.28 11.47
C GLY A 22 4.12 17.11 12.52
N PHE A 23 3.80 18.37 12.24
CA PHE A 23 3.08 19.29 13.12
C PHE A 23 1.58 19.02 13.22
N LEU A 24 1.00 18.20 12.32
CA LEU A 24 -0.44 17.89 12.31
C LEU A 24 -0.74 16.63 13.15
N PRO A 25 -1.94 16.54 13.77
CA PRO A 25 -2.41 15.29 14.38
C PRO A 25 -2.39 14.13 13.38
N ARG A 26 -2.08 12.90 13.84
CA ARG A 26 -1.93 11.71 12.99
C ARG A 26 -3.10 11.49 12.01
N GLY A 27 -4.34 11.67 12.48
CA GLY A 27 -5.53 11.49 11.65
C GLY A 27 -5.60 12.46 10.45
N TRP A 28 -5.14 13.71 10.62
CA TRP A 28 -5.09 14.69 9.54
C TRP A 28 -3.99 14.35 8.52
N ARG A 29 -2.80 13.91 8.98
CA ARG A 29 -1.71 13.47 8.10
C ARG A 29 -2.18 12.35 7.18
N TYR A 30 -2.83 11.32 7.74
CA TYR A 30 -3.30 10.17 6.97
C TYR A 30 -4.41 10.54 5.98
N ARG A 31 -5.27 11.49 6.32
CA ARG A 31 -6.28 12.04 5.39
C ARG A 31 -5.64 12.76 4.21
N ILE A 32 -4.63 13.60 4.46
CA ILE A 32 -3.89 14.33 3.42
C ILE A 32 -3.17 13.34 2.49
N VAL A 33 -2.44 12.39 3.04
CA VAL A 33 -1.72 11.37 2.26
C VAL A 33 -2.70 10.50 1.48
N SER A 34 -3.83 10.10 2.07
CA SER A 34 -4.87 9.35 1.37
C SER A 34 -5.47 10.14 0.20
N ALA A 35 -5.74 11.44 0.40
CA ALA A 35 -6.25 12.31 -0.66
C ALA A 35 -5.24 12.50 -1.78
N ALA A 36 -3.97 12.67 -1.43
CA ALA A 36 -2.88 12.80 -2.38
C ALA A 36 -2.69 11.51 -3.20
N LEU A 37 -2.70 10.35 -2.55
CA LEU A 37 -2.66 9.06 -3.22
C LEU A 37 -3.90 8.84 -4.10
N GLY A 38 -5.08 9.26 -3.64
CA GLY A 38 -6.32 9.18 -4.40
C GLY A 38 -6.35 10.08 -5.65
N ARG A 39 -5.57 11.18 -5.68
CA ARG A 39 -5.39 12.00 -6.89
C ARG A 39 -4.53 11.29 -7.93
N GLN A 40 -3.56 10.50 -7.51
CA GLN A 40 -2.67 9.76 -8.40
C GLN A 40 -3.22 8.40 -8.80
N SER A 41 -3.89 7.70 -7.89
CA SER A 41 -4.51 6.41 -8.17
C SER A 41 -6.02 6.53 -8.22
N ARG A 42 -6.56 6.41 -9.44
CA ARG A 42 -8.00 6.39 -9.66
C ARG A 42 -8.67 5.23 -8.93
N TYR A 43 -8.02 4.06 -8.91
CA TYR A 43 -8.51 2.87 -8.21
C TYR A 43 -8.58 3.08 -6.70
N PHE A 44 -7.54 3.64 -6.08
CA PHE A 44 -7.54 3.96 -4.65
C PHE A 44 -8.71 4.87 -4.27
N ARG A 45 -8.94 5.92 -5.07
CA ARG A 45 -10.04 6.86 -4.88
C ARG A 45 -11.40 6.22 -5.10
N THR A 46 -11.60 5.50 -6.21
CA THR A 46 -12.89 4.87 -6.56
C THR A 46 -13.32 3.84 -5.53
N HIS A 47 -12.39 3.06 -5.00
CA HIS A 47 -12.66 2.11 -3.92
C HIS A 47 -12.84 2.79 -2.56
N GLY A 48 -12.55 4.09 -2.45
CA GLY A 48 -12.68 4.85 -1.22
C GLY A 48 -11.75 4.36 -0.11
N PHE A 49 -10.59 3.84 -0.50
CA PHE A 49 -9.56 3.42 0.43
C PHE A 49 -9.03 4.59 1.23
N ARG A 50 -8.70 4.35 2.48
CA ARG A 50 -8.11 5.34 3.38
C ARG A 50 -6.94 4.73 4.14
N ILE A 51 -5.84 5.44 4.17
CA ILE A 51 -4.74 5.10 5.06
C ILE A 51 -5.16 5.46 6.47
N VAL A 52 -5.07 4.52 7.40
CA VAL A 52 -5.45 4.70 8.80
C VAL A 52 -4.28 4.55 9.75
N ASP A 53 -3.19 3.97 9.27
CA ASP A 53 -1.94 3.86 10.02
C ASP A 53 -0.75 3.75 9.08
N ILE A 54 0.32 4.51 9.38
CA ILE A 54 1.62 4.44 8.73
C ILE A 54 2.69 4.52 9.81
N GLU A 55 3.44 3.43 9.95
CA GLU A 55 4.63 3.34 10.79
C GLU A 55 5.78 2.73 9.98
N PRO A 56 7.04 2.91 10.37
CA PRO A 56 8.18 2.47 9.57
C PRO A 56 8.10 1.01 9.07
N GLY A 57 7.59 0.10 9.88
CA GLY A 57 7.46 -1.33 9.50
C GLY A 57 6.04 -1.77 9.19
N ARG A 58 5.06 -0.86 9.15
CA ARG A 58 3.65 -1.23 9.01
C ARG A 58 2.82 -0.17 8.32
N VAL A 59 1.92 -0.60 7.45
CA VAL A 59 0.87 0.24 6.87
C VAL A 59 -0.47 -0.46 7.00
N SER A 60 -1.51 0.33 7.32
CA SER A 60 -2.89 -0.15 7.40
C SER A 60 -3.82 0.70 6.54
N ILE A 61 -4.63 0.04 5.72
CA ILE A 61 -5.61 0.65 4.83
C ILE A 61 -7.00 0.17 5.20
N LEU A 62 -7.91 1.11 5.43
CA LEU A 62 -9.34 0.86 5.63
C LEU A 62 -10.06 0.86 4.29
N ALA A 63 -10.88 -0.16 4.05
CA ALA A 63 -11.91 -0.17 3.02
C ALA A 63 -13.28 -0.34 3.66
N GLY A 64 -14.14 0.66 3.47
CA GLY A 64 -15.52 0.60 3.96
C GLY A 64 -16.37 -0.35 3.12
N ASN A 65 -17.32 -1.05 3.74
CA ASN A 65 -18.25 -1.96 3.08
C ASN A 65 -19.32 -1.20 2.26
N ARG A 66 -18.88 -0.51 1.22
CA ARG A 66 -19.73 0.30 0.34
C ARG A 66 -20.43 -0.56 -0.71
N ARG A 67 -21.61 -0.16 -1.15
CA ARG A 67 -22.45 -0.91 -2.10
C ARG A 67 -21.68 -1.38 -3.35
N HIS A 68 -20.86 -0.53 -3.95
CA HIS A 68 -20.09 -0.84 -5.17
C HIS A 68 -18.89 -1.77 -4.95
N LEU A 69 -18.51 -2.03 -3.68
CA LEU A 69 -17.47 -2.99 -3.34
C LEU A 69 -18.02 -4.35 -2.89
N ARG A 70 -19.34 -4.48 -2.76
CA ARG A 70 -19.96 -5.70 -2.22
C ARG A 70 -20.03 -6.81 -3.26
N ASN A 71 -19.82 -8.01 -2.79
CA ASN A 71 -20.16 -9.24 -3.50
C ASN A 71 -21.65 -9.60 -3.28
N ARG A 72 -22.10 -10.71 -3.86
CA ARG A 72 -23.50 -11.20 -3.74
C ARG A 72 -23.90 -11.52 -2.29
N ALA A 73 -22.95 -11.86 -1.43
CA ALA A 73 -23.19 -12.15 -0.01
C ALA A 73 -23.23 -10.89 0.88
N GLY A 74 -23.12 -9.69 0.30
CA GLY A 74 -23.18 -8.41 1.02
C GLY A 74 -21.88 -8.00 1.71
N GLY A 75 -20.85 -8.82 1.71
CA GLY A 75 -19.50 -8.47 2.17
C GLY A 75 -18.67 -7.81 1.07
N ILE A 76 -17.53 -7.22 1.43
CA ILE A 76 -16.58 -6.67 0.46
C ILE A 76 -16.09 -7.79 -0.49
N HIS A 77 -16.03 -7.49 -1.77
CA HIS A 77 -15.47 -8.44 -2.75
C HIS A 77 -14.00 -8.72 -2.44
N SER A 78 -13.61 -9.99 -2.45
CA SER A 78 -12.26 -10.44 -2.10
C SER A 78 -11.15 -9.73 -2.88
N MET A 79 -11.38 -9.45 -4.18
CA MET A 79 -10.41 -8.73 -4.99
C MET A 79 -10.21 -7.27 -4.54
N ALA A 80 -11.28 -6.59 -4.10
CA ALA A 80 -11.14 -5.23 -3.54
C ALA A 80 -10.34 -5.25 -2.21
N ALA A 81 -10.55 -6.30 -1.40
CA ALA A 81 -9.80 -6.48 -0.17
C ALA A 81 -8.32 -6.81 -0.43
N SER A 82 -8.03 -7.64 -1.44
CA SER A 82 -6.66 -7.95 -1.87
C SER A 82 -5.96 -6.72 -2.43
N LEU A 83 -6.67 -5.89 -3.19
CA LEU A 83 -6.15 -4.62 -3.71
C LEU A 83 -5.78 -3.65 -2.56
N ALA A 84 -6.58 -3.58 -1.48
CA ALA A 84 -6.21 -2.80 -0.31
C ALA A 84 -4.92 -3.33 0.35
N GLY A 85 -4.71 -4.66 0.38
CA GLY A 85 -3.48 -5.30 0.85
C GLY A 85 -2.28 -4.99 -0.04
N GLU A 86 -2.48 -4.97 -1.35
CA GLU A 86 -1.45 -4.58 -2.33
C GLU A 86 -0.99 -3.14 -2.09
N TYR A 87 -1.92 -2.18 -1.93
CA TYR A 87 -1.57 -0.79 -1.61
C TYR A 87 -0.81 -0.69 -0.28
N ALA A 88 -1.25 -1.41 0.75
CA ALA A 88 -0.55 -1.41 2.03
C ALA A 88 0.89 -1.92 1.89
N ALA A 89 1.09 -3.01 1.13
CA ALA A 89 2.41 -3.58 0.87
C ALA A 89 3.31 -2.66 0.04
N ALA A 90 2.76 -2.02 -1.00
CA ALA A 90 3.50 -1.05 -1.79
C ALA A 90 3.92 0.16 -0.95
N LEU A 91 3.03 0.69 -0.10
CA LEU A 91 3.30 1.83 0.76
C LEU A 91 4.33 1.54 1.85
N VAL A 92 4.30 0.35 2.47
CA VAL A 92 5.27 0.00 3.51
C VAL A 92 6.70 -0.09 2.96
N VAL A 93 6.87 -0.50 1.71
CA VAL A 93 8.18 -0.50 1.04
C VAL A 93 8.57 0.91 0.58
N ALA A 94 7.63 1.65 0.00
CA ALA A 94 7.87 2.99 -0.52
C ALA A 94 8.39 3.98 0.52
N GLN A 95 8.06 3.80 1.80
CA GLN A 95 8.59 4.63 2.90
C GLN A 95 10.11 4.59 3.02
N HIS A 96 10.74 3.50 2.57
CA HIS A 96 12.16 3.23 2.75
C HIS A 96 12.97 3.36 1.46
N LEU A 97 12.31 3.65 0.35
CA LEU A 97 12.98 3.84 -0.93
C LEU A 97 13.58 5.24 -1.06
N ALA A 98 14.70 5.33 -1.78
CA ALA A 98 15.27 6.61 -2.16
C ALA A 98 14.26 7.42 -2.99
N ARG A 99 14.36 8.75 -2.88
CA ARG A 99 13.52 9.67 -3.65
C ARG A 99 13.66 9.43 -5.14
N GLY A 100 12.54 9.31 -5.84
CA GLY A 100 12.51 9.06 -7.29
C GLY A 100 12.62 7.57 -7.66
N ALA A 101 12.73 6.67 -6.70
CA ALA A 101 12.70 5.24 -6.98
C ALA A 101 11.36 4.81 -7.58
N LYS A 102 11.43 3.90 -8.55
CA LYS A 102 10.26 3.26 -9.17
C LYS A 102 9.98 1.95 -8.46
N LEU A 103 8.75 1.80 -7.95
CA LEU A 103 8.26 0.56 -7.35
C LEU A 103 7.21 -0.08 -8.25
N VAL A 104 7.30 -1.39 -8.44
CA VAL A 104 6.35 -2.19 -9.24
C VAL A 104 5.91 -3.41 -8.45
N VAL A 105 4.61 -3.63 -8.36
CA VAL A 105 4.05 -4.89 -7.86
C VAL A 105 4.13 -5.92 -8.98
N LYS A 106 4.73 -7.08 -8.70
CA LYS A 106 4.89 -8.19 -9.64
C LYS A 106 3.84 -9.27 -9.48
N ALA A 107 3.45 -9.55 -8.23
CA ALA A 107 2.45 -10.56 -7.93
C ALA A 107 1.74 -10.24 -6.62
N VAL A 108 0.48 -10.62 -6.53
CA VAL A 108 -0.31 -10.64 -5.30
C VAL A 108 -0.81 -12.07 -5.13
N GLN A 109 -0.47 -12.70 -4.02
CA GLN A 109 -1.02 -14.00 -3.64
C GLN A 109 -1.87 -13.82 -2.38
N ALA A 110 -3.11 -14.26 -2.45
CA ALA A 110 -4.08 -14.12 -1.36
C ALA A 110 -4.83 -15.42 -1.15
N ASP A 111 -4.81 -15.92 0.09
CA ASP A 111 -5.60 -17.07 0.53
C ASP A 111 -6.91 -16.58 1.13
N PHE A 112 -8.01 -16.92 0.51
CA PHE A 112 -9.37 -16.57 0.94
C PHE A 112 -9.91 -17.66 1.86
N ARG A 113 -9.89 -17.44 3.16
CA ARG A 113 -10.22 -18.47 4.17
C ARG A 113 -11.64 -18.39 4.70
N LYS A 114 -12.21 -17.20 4.72
CA LYS A 114 -13.54 -16.92 5.26
C LYS A 114 -14.22 -15.78 4.50
N PRO A 115 -15.56 -15.71 4.49
CA PRO A 115 -16.28 -14.54 3.99
C PRO A 115 -15.91 -13.27 4.76
N LEU A 116 -15.82 -12.14 4.09
CA LEU A 116 -15.56 -10.83 4.68
C LEU A 116 -16.86 -10.23 5.26
N ARG A 117 -16.78 -9.67 6.45
CA ARG A 117 -17.93 -9.05 7.14
C ARG A 117 -17.65 -7.58 7.46
N GLY A 118 -18.54 -6.69 7.01
CA GLY A 118 -18.44 -5.25 7.30
C GLY A 118 -17.23 -4.59 6.66
N ASP A 119 -16.73 -3.53 7.29
CA ASP A 119 -15.50 -2.84 6.89
C ASP A 119 -14.27 -3.73 7.10
N ILE A 120 -13.22 -3.47 6.36
CA ILE A 120 -11.97 -4.22 6.48
C ILE A 120 -10.77 -3.30 6.69
N HIS A 121 -9.79 -3.83 7.42
CA HIS A 121 -8.45 -3.27 7.54
C HIS A 121 -7.44 -4.21 6.87
N ALA A 122 -6.82 -3.75 5.80
CA ALA A 122 -5.72 -4.45 5.16
C ALA A 122 -4.39 -3.95 5.75
N HIS A 123 -3.60 -4.89 6.26
CA HIS A 123 -2.31 -4.61 6.88
C HIS A 123 -1.20 -5.24 6.08
N ALA A 124 -0.11 -4.51 5.91
CA ALA A 124 1.16 -5.04 5.43
C ALA A 124 2.27 -4.65 6.40
N SER A 125 3.28 -5.52 6.51
CA SER A 125 4.40 -5.29 7.41
C SER A 125 5.71 -5.82 6.84
N ILE A 126 6.80 -5.15 7.21
CA ILE A 126 8.18 -5.56 6.96
C ILE A 126 8.95 -5.51 8.28
N ASP A 127 9.93 -6.37 8.43
CA ASP A 127 10.81 -6.39 9.60
C ASP A 127 12.02 -5.46 9.42
N ALA A 128 12.80 -5.31 10.51
CA ALA A 128 13.98 -4.44 10.52
C ALA A 128 15.03 -4.86 9.46
N THR A 129 15.21 -6.15 9.23
CA THR A 129 16.14 -6.67 8.22
C THR A 129 15.70 -6.27 6.81
N GLN A 130 14.42 -6.41 6.53
CA GLN A 130 13.84 -5.97 5.26
C GLN A 130 13.93 -4.45 5.06
N ILE A 131 13.70 -3.66 6.13
CA ILE A 131 13.87 -2.20 6.11
C ILE A 131 15.30 -1.84 5.69
N VAL A 132 16.31 -2.45 6.34
CA VAL A 132 17.73 -2.19 6.02
C VAL A 132 18.02 -2.58 4.57
N ALA A 133 17.55 -3.74 4.11
CA ALA A 133 17.75 -4.20 2.74
C ALA A 133 17.13 -3.25 1.70
N VAL A 134 15.92 -2.75 1.95
CA VAL A 134 15.23 -1.81 1.05
C VAL A 134 15.95 -0.46 1.02
N SER A 135 16.29 0.10 2.20
CA SER A 135 16.93 1.42 2.31
C SER A 135 18.34 1.46 1.76
N GLY A 136 19.07 0.34 1.84
CA GLY A 136 20.45 0.23 1.41
C GLY A 136 20.65 -0.11 -0.07
N SER A 137 19.56 -0.34 -0.83
CA SER A 137 19.66 -0.88 -2.19
C SER A 137 19.08 0.09 -3.23
N THR A 138 19.83 0.32 -4.31
CA THR A 138 19.34 1.07 -5.47
C THR A 138 18.32 0.28 -6.30
N GLU A 139 18.39 -1.03 -6.27
CA GLU A 139 17.41 -1.93 -6.88
C GLU A 139 17.26 -3.20 -6.06
N GLY A 140 16.09 -3.83 -6.13
CA GLY A 140 15.85 -5.05 -5.40
C GLY A 140 14.45 -5.61 -5.58
N ARG A 141 14.20 -6.67 -4.81
CA ARG A 141 12.89 -7.31 -4.71
C ARG A 141 12.62 -7.71 -3.27
N ALA A 142 11.33 -7.69 -2.89
CA ALA A 142 10.91 -8.16 -1.59
C ALA A 142 9.53 -8.83 -1.67
N ARG A 143 9.31 -9.78 -0.78
CA ARG A 143 8.02 -10.42 -0.53
C ARG A 143 7.45 -9.87 0.76
N ILE A 144 6.33 -9.16 0.66
CA ILE A 144 5.72 -8.42 1.75
C ILE A 144 4.51 -9.18 2.26
N ALA A 145 4.53 -9.55 3.54
CA ALA A 145 3.39 -10.20 4.16
C ALA A 145 2.20 -9.24 4.25
N MET A 146 1.00 -9.74 3.94
CA MET A 146 -0.25 -9.01 4.11
C MET A 146 -1.32 -9.85 4.79
N ARG A 147 -2.22 -9.16 5.51
CA ARG A 147 -3.43 -9.75 6.08
C ARG A 147 -4.57 -8.76 6.00
N VAL A 148 -5.78 -9.27 5.88
CA VAL A 148 -7.01 -8.48 5.97
C VAL A 148 -7.77 -8.90 7.21
N VAL A 149 -8.14 -7.93 8.03
CA VAL A 149 -8.97 -8.08 9.23
C VAL A 149 -10.33 -7.46 8.93
N ASP A 150 -11.41 -8.15 9.20
CA ASP A 150 -12.77 -7.64 9.00
C ASP A 150 -13.38 -7.05 10.28
N ALA A 151 -14.59 -6.49 10.19
CA ALA A 151 -15.27 -5.87 11.32
C ALA A 151 -15.57 -6.83 12.48
N SER A 152 -15.52 -8.15 12.26
CA SER A 152 -15.66 -9.15 13.32
C SER A 152 -14.34 -9.45 14.05
N GLY A 153 -13.23 -8.82 13.66
CA GLY A 153 -11.89 -9.07 14.19
C GLY A 153 -11.24 -10.35 13.67
N THR A 154 -11.89 -11.07 12.75
CA THR A 154 -11.28 -12.25 12.12
C THR A 154 -10.29 -11.85 11.02
N VAL A 155 -9.46 -12.80 10.58
CA VAL A 155 -8.50 -12.63 9.49
C VAL A 155 -8.94 -13.50 8.31
N PRO A 156 -9.90 -13.03 7.47
CA PRO A 156 -10.42 -13.81 6.34
C PRO A 156 -9.42 -14.01 5.22
N ILE A 157 -8.44 -13.09 5.07
CA ILE A 157 -7.44 -13.15 4.01
C ILE A 157 -6.05 -13.02 4.61
N ARG A 158 -5.15 -13.90 4.16
CA ARG A 158 -3.70 -13.81 4.38
C ARG A 158 -3.00 -13.98 3.05
N GLY A 159 -1.81 -13.43 2.92
CA GLY A 159 -1.05 -13.59 1.70
C GLY A 159 0.23 -12.78 1.69
N HIS A 160 0.74 -12.56 0.50
CA HIS A 160 1.92 -11.73 0.29
C HIS A 160 1.84 -11.00 -1.05
N VAL A 161 2.64 -9.96 -1.15
CA VAL A 161 2.80 -9.15 -2.34
C VAL A 161 4.29 -9.13 -2.71
N ASP A 162 4.60 -9.54 -3.92
CA ASP A 162 5.96 -9.48 -4.44
C ASP A 162 6.15 -8.13 -5.14
N VAL A 163 7.13 -7.37 -4.68
CA VAL A 163 7.48 -6.05 -5.21
C VAL A 163 8.91 -6.03 -5.71
N VAL A 164 9.15 -5.19 -6.72
CA VAL A 164 10.49 -4.85 -7.19
C VAL A 164 10.63 -3.35 -7.24
N TRP A 165 11.85 -2.85 -7.01
CA TRP A 165 12.15 -1.42 -7.12
C TRP A 165 13.46 -1.19 -7.83
N ARG A 166 13.58 0.03 -8.39
CA ARG A 166 14.82 0.57 -8.95
C ARG A 166 14.85 2.07 -8.71
N SER A 167 15.95 2.56 -8.16
CA SER A 167 16.22 4.00 -8.09
C SER A 167 16.64 4.49 -9.47
N SER A 168 16.13 5.66 -9.89
CA SER A 168 16.67 6.34 -11.06
C SER A 168 18.10 6.80 -10.71
N SER A 169 19.10 6.33 -11.43
CA SER A 169 20.42 6.93 -11.34
C SER A 169 20.33 8.36 -11.88
N ARG A 170 21.07 9.28 -11.25
CA ARG A 170 21.13 10.70 -11.67
C ARG A 170 21.72 10.90 -13.08
N ALA A 171 22.04 9.82 -13.78
CA ALA A 171 22.74 9.84 -15.07
C ALA A 171 21.84 9.97 -16.31
N ASP A 172 20.50 9.82 -16.18
CA ASP A 172 19.62 9.89 -17.36
C ASP A 172 19.09 11.30 -17.67
N GLY A 173 19.70 12.32 -17.11
CA GLY A 173 19.27 13.73 -17.25
C GLY A 173 20.20 14.64 -18.08
N LEU A 174 21.19 14.06 -18.81
CA LEU A 174 22.12 14.80 -19.66
C LEU A 174 22.37 14.06 -20.99
N LEU A 175 21.39 14.05 -21.85
CA LEU A 175 21.55 13.96 -23.31
C LEU A 175 20.37 14.66 -23.97
#